data_50a51c676c4b2b60a1b0050d7dad34af
#
_entry.id   50a51c676c4b2b60a1b0050d7dad34af
#
_cell.length_a   1.000
_cell.length_b   1.000
_cell.length_c   1.000
_cell.angle_alpha   90.00
_cell.angle_beta   90.00
_cell.angle_gamma   90.00
#
_symmetry.space_group_name_H-M   'P 1'
#
loop_
_entity.id
_entity.type
_entity.pdbx_description
1 polymer ?
#
loop_
_entity_poly.entity_id
_entity_poly.type
_entity_poly.pdbx_seq_one_letter_code
_entity_poly.pdbx_strand_id
1 'polypeptide(L)'
;MGFWQLGVFVAVALVARSAAGSGFSFDRDTLAFQNATVLKYKSGVPFLRARSTSNDPANKYTRRCFVMTRTVMQFRKFTRFDPSGAPLNDNRLAARIRAVSRHFAWQEPLPENERIVFPGYANLRQMSKARAEVFKENIGSGFITYFRPSNTRMFFQHSRKYQDRTHANLGDALSRGDLFVGYLSTYPKLSINHAVLVYGREKGRSGDELEHYLVYDPNHTEAPRQLTWSPRERAFSYQKDIDFIGGFVRVYQAYGNLLQ
;
A
#
# COMPACT_ATOMS: atom_id res chain seq x y z
N MET A 1 4.61 -30.48 -49.41
CA MET A 1 5.56 -30.17 -48.30
C MET A 1 4.90 -29.14 -47.40
N GLY A 2 4.30 -29.59 -46.31
CA GLY A 2 3.56 -28.75 -45.38
C GLY A 2 4.40 -28.52 -44.10
N PHE A 3 4.73 -27.29 -43.83
CA PHE A 3 5.38 -26.87 -42.56
C PHE A 3 4.35 -26.70 -41.47
N TRP A 4 4.39 -27.53 -40.44
CA TRP A 4 3.67 -27.39 -39.19
C TRP A 4 4.49 -26.45 -38.28
N GLN A 5 3.98 -25.26 -38.00
CA GLN A 5 4.52 -24.40 -36.92
C GLN A 5 3.94 -24.87 -35.60
N LEU A 6 4.77 -25.46 -34.74
CA LEU A 6 4.46 -25.71 -33.35
C LEU A 6 4.55 -24.36 -32.57
N GLY A 7 3.41 -23.83 -32.18
CA GLY A 7 3.33 -22.73 -31.25
C GLY A 7 3.65 -23.21 -29.83
N VAL A 8 4.75 -22.74 -29.26
CA VAL A 8 5.10 -22.97 -27.86
C VAL A 8 4.30 -21.96 -27.00
N PHE A 9 3.25 -22.46 -26.34
CA PHE A 9 2.58 -21.69 -25.29
C PHE A 9 3.44 -21.72 -24.01
N VAL A 10 4.09 -20.60 -23.68
CA VAL A 10 4.71 -20.41 -22.38
C VAL A 10 3.61 -20.08 -21.39
N ALA A 11 3.18 -21.06 -20.60
CA ALA A 11 2.31 -20.85 -19.46
C ALA A 11 3.14 -20.18 -18.35
N VAL A 12 2.93 -18.89 -18.15
CA VAL A 12 3.46 -18.18 -16.98
C VAL A 12 2.65 -18.64 -15.76
N ALA A 13 3.21 -19.58 -15.01
CA ALA A 13 2.65 -19.97 -13.71
C ALA A 13 2.81 -18.81 -12.74
N LEU A 14 1.73 -18.11 -12.44
CA LEU A 14 1.64 -17.19 -11.29
C LEU A 14 1.77 -18.02 -10.01
N VAL A 15 2.98 -18.08 -9.47
CA VAL A 15 3.21 -18.67 -8.15
C VAL A 15 2.57 -17.74 -7.13
N ALA A 16 1.46 -18.18 -6.54
CA ALA A 16 0.85 -17.51 -5.40
C ALA A 16 1.85 -17.52 -4.22
N ARG A 17 2.50 -16.39 -3.99
CA ARG A 17 3.42 -16.20 -2.86
C ARG A 17 2.61 -16.06 -1.58
N SER A 18 2.58 -17.12 -0.77
CA SER A 18 1.94 -17.07 0.54
C SER A 18 2.81 -16.29 1.52
N ALA A 19 2.28 -15.19 2.02
CA ALA A 19 2.88 -14.45 3.12
C ALA A 19 2.63 -15.20 4.44
N ALA A 20 3.67 -15.48 5.20
CA ALA A 20 3.51 -15.97 6.57
C ALA A 20 3.10 -14.80 7.47
N GLY A 21 1.94 -14.90 8.14
CA GLY A 21 1.64 -14.05 9.28
C GLY A 21 0.25 -13.44 9.37
N SER A 22 -0.24 -12.68 8.40
CA SER A 22 -1.40 -11.78 8.65
C SER A 22 -2.76 -12.27 8.16
N GLY A 23 -2.84 -13.36 7.41
CA GLY A 23 -4.06 -13.71 6.65
C GLY A 23 -4.46 -12.63 5.61
N PHE A 24 -3.61 -11.62 5.41
CA PHE A 24 -3.79 -10.60 4.39
C PHE A 24 -3.40 -11.15 3.02
N SER A 25 -4.23 -10.87 2.02
CA SER A 25 -3.98 -11.24 0.63
C SER A 25 -4.07 -10.02 -0.27
N PHE A 26 -3.06 -9.83 -1.10
CA PHE A 26 -3.06 -8.73 -2.08
C PHE A 26 -4.31 -8.76 -2.97
N ASP A 27 -4.70 -9.96 -3.43
CA ASP A 27 -5.81 -10.13 -4.38
C ASP A 27 -7.20 -10.01 -3.75
N ARG A 28 -7.29 -9.91 -2.41
CA ARG A 28 -8.56 -9.75 -1.69
C ARG A 28 -8.65 -8.43 -0.95
N ASP A 29 -7.57 -8.04 -0.29
CA ASP A 29 -7.63 -7.07 0.78
C ASP A 29 -7.10 -5.69 0.36
N THR A 30 -6.77 -5.49 -0.95
CA THR A 30 -6.29 -4.22 -1.49
C THR A 30 -7.36 -3.49 -2.32
N LEU A 31 -7.15 -2.21 -2.58
CA LEU A 31 -7.96 -1.45 -3.54
C LEU A 31 -7.54 -1.81 -4.97
N ALA A 32 -8.52 -1.93 -5.87
CA ALA A 32 -8.29 -2.33 -7.26
C ALA A 32 -8.02 -1.14 -8.21
N PHE A 33 -8.25 0.10 -7.78
CA PHE A 33 -7.98 1.30 -8.57
C PHE A 33 -6.67 1.97 -8.13
N GLN A 34 -6.02 2.65 -9.08
CA GLN A 34 -4.70 3.25 -8.88
C GLN A 34 -4.77 4.67 -8.35
N ASN A 35 -3.73 5.03 -7.57
CA ASN A 35 -3.31 6.41 -7.38
C ASN A 35 -2.50 6.84 -8.61
N ALA A 36 -3.07 7.68 -9.45
CA ALA A 36 -2.48 8.08 -10.74
C ALA A 36 -1.32 9.10 -10.60
N THR A 37 -0.60 9.08 -9.49
CA THR A 37 0.60 9.91 -9.29
C THR A 37 1.76 9.31 -10.05
N VAL A 38 2.28 10.05 -11.04
CA VAL A 38 3.45 9.65 -11.82
C VAL A 38 4.67 10.45 -11.36
N LEU A 39 5.73 9.76 -10.98
CA LEU A 39 7.04 10.36 -10.74
C LEU A 39 7.77 10.50 -12.08
N LYS A 40 8.16 11.72 -12.43
CA LYS A 40 9.04 12.00 -13.56
C LYS A 40 10.46 12.18 -13.06
N TYR A 41 11.43 11.89 -13.93
CA TYR A 41 12.84 12.04 -13.64
C TYR A 41 13.48 13.09 -14.55
N LYS A 42 14.24 14.00 -13.94
CA LYS A 42 15.11 14.93 -14.65
C LYS A 42 16.53 14.70 -14.16
N SER A 43 17.43 14.31 -15.07
CA SER A 43 18.82 13.97 -14.73
C SER A 43 18.93 12.96 -13.56
N GLY A 44 18.10 11.91 -13.58
CA GLY A 44 18.08 10.88 -12.54
C GLY A 44 17.44 11.29 -11.21
N VAL A 45 16.96 12.52 -11.05
CA VAL A 45 16.29 13.00 -9.86
C VAL A 45 14.79 12.93 -10.05
N PRO A 46 14.05 12.21 -9.17
CA PRO A 46 12.60 12.16 -9.27
C PRO A 46 11.98 13.51 -8.92
N PHE A 47 10.95 13.90 -9.65
CA PHE A 47 10.11 15.05 -9.33
C PHE A 47 8.66 14.72 -9.62
N LEU A 48 7.77 15.25 -8.82
CA LEU A 48 6.33 15.11 -9.06
C LEU A 48 5.95 15.88 -10.32
N ARG A 49 5.22 15.22 -11.21
CA ARG A 49 4.56 15.93 -12.30
C ARG A 49 3.68 17.03 -11.71
N ALA A 50 3.84 18.27 -12.19
CA ALA A 50 2.94 19.34 -11.83
C ALA A 50 1.48 18.87 -12.01
N ARG A 51 0.58 19.23 -11.08
CA ARG A 51 -0.85 18.97 -11.25
C ARG A 51 -1.23 19.48 -12.63
N SER A 52 -1.56 18.59 -13.54
CA SER A 52 -2.18 19.02 -14.77
C SER A 52 -3.48 19.70 -14.40
N THR A 53 -3.65 20.94 -14.82
CA THR A 53 -4.93 21.65 -14.75
C THR A 53 -5.89 21.12 -15.82
N SER A 54 -5.47 20.14 -16.62
CA SER A 54 -6.28 19.53 -17.66
C SER A 54 -7.41 18.71 -17.06
N ASN A 55 -8.57 18.75 -17.69
CA ASN A 55 -9.74 17.94 -17.41
C ASN A 55 -9.56 16.44 -17.72
N ASP A 56 -8.31 15.97 -17.86
CA ASP A 56 -7.99 14.57 -18.12
C ASP A 56 -8.45 13.71 -16.93
N PRO A 57 -9.37 12.78 -17.13
CA PRO A 57 -9.86 11.87 -16.09
C PRO A 57 -8.75 11.07 -15.41
N ALA A 58 -7.66 10.73 -16.11
CA ALA A 58 -6.52 10.02 -15.57
C ALA A 58 -5.76 10.82 -14.49
N ASN A 59 -5.89 12.16 -14.49
CA ASN A 59 -5.22 13.02 -13.53
C ASN A 59 -6.07 13.36 -12.28
N LYS A 60 -7.33 12.90 -12.22
CA LYS A 60 -8.26 13.27 -11.14
C LYS A 60 -7.93 12.62 -9.79
N TYR A 61 -7.34 11.43 -9.78
CA TYR A 61 -7.07 10.71 -8.55
C TYR A 61 -5.57 10.55 -8.29
N THR A 62 -4.93 11.66 -7.95
CA THR A 62 -3.48 11.74 -7.68
C THR A 62 -3.19 12.15 -6.25
N ARG A 63 -1.96 11.86 -5.75
CA ARG A 63 -1.50 12.22 -4.39
C ARG A 63 -2.38 11.63 -3.27
N ARG A 64 -2.86 10.41 -3.48
CA ARG A 64 -3.77 9.69 -2.59
C ARG A 64 -3.13 8.46 -1.92
N CYS A 65 -1.81 8.25 -2.06
CA CYS A 65 -1.13 7.08 -1.53
C CYS A 65 -1.39 6.87 -0.02
N PHE A 66 -1.29 7.92 0.80
CA PHE A 66 -1.60 7.82 2.23
C PHE A 66 -3.07 7.50 2.51
N VAL A 67 -3.99 8.07 1.74
CA VAL A 67 -5.42 7.80 1.90
C VAL A 67 -5.71 6.33 1.59
N MET A 68 -5.15 5.83 0.49
CA MET A 68 -5.40 4.46 0.04
C MET A 68 -4.80 3.42 0.97
N THR A 69 -3.55 3.60 1.43
CA THR A 69 -2.93 2.70 2.42
C THR A 69 -3.69 2.71 3.74
N ARG A 70 -4.10 3.89 4.21
CA ARG A 70 -4.94 4.03 5.40
C ARG A 70 -6.27 3.30 5.24
N THR A 71 -6.94 3.47 4.09
CA THR A 71 -8.21 2.82 3.80
C THR A 71 -8.09 1.29 3.86
N VAL A 72 -7.05 0.72 3.27
CA VAL A 72 -6.80 -0.72 3.35
C VAL A 72 -6.67 -1.19 4.81
N MET A 73 -5.90 -0.46 5.65
CA MET A 73 -5.82 -0.77 7.08
C MET A 73 -7.17 -0.67 7.80
N GLN A 74 -7.92 0.39 7.51
CA GLN A 74 -9.24 0.62 8.12
C GLN A 74 -10.23 -0.48 7.74
N PHE A 75 -10.28 -0.86 6.46
CA PHE A 75 -11.13 -1.96 6.02
C PHE A 75 -10.74 -3.29 6.67
N ARG A 76 -9.46 -3.59 6.79
CA ARG A 76 -8.97 -4.79 7.48
C ARG A 76 -9.45 -4.86 8.94
N LYS A 77 -9.45 -3.74 9.64
CA LYS A 77 -9.73 -3.66 11.08
C LYS A 77 -11.23 -3.55 11.42
N PHE A 78 -12.00 -2.88 10.56
CA PHE A 78 -13.33 -2.39 10.93
C PHE A 78 -14.46 -2.95 10.07
N THR A 79 -14.15 -3.82 9.10
CA THR A 79 -15.19 -4.32 8.18
C THR A 79 -15.23 -5.83 8.11
N ARG A 80 -16.38 -6.34 7.67
CA ARG A 80 -16.55 -7.69 7.16
C ARG A 80 -17.38 -7.69 5.90
N PHE A 81 -17.15 -8.66 5.05
CA PHE A 81 -17.85 -8.82 3.78
C PHE A 81 -18.88 -9.95 3.89
N ASP A 82 -20.02 -9.76 3.25
CA ASP A 82 -21.08 -10.75 3.15
C ASP A 82 -21.47 -10.95 1.68
N PRO A 83 -20.88 -11.94 0.99
CA PRO A 83 -21.13 -12.15 -0.44
C PRO A 83 -22.56 -12.61 -0.74
N SER A 84 -23.29 -13.12 0.25
CA SER A 84 -24.67 -13.62 0.08
C SER A 84 -25.72 -12.52 0.14
N GLY A 85 -25.36 -11.36 0.71
CA GLY A 85 -26.28 -10.23 0.84
C GLY A 85 -26.48 -9.46 -0.45
N ALA A 86 -27.59 -8.74 -0.58
CA ALA A 86 -27.83 -7.86 -1.73
C ALA A 86 -26.92 -6.64 -1.68
N PRO A 87 -26.25 -6.25 -2.80
CA PRO A 87 -25.41 -5.07 -2.84
C PRO A 87 -26.17 -3.79 -2.48
N LEU A 88 -25.50 -2.91 -1.76
CA LEU A 88 -26.05 -1.59 -1.41
C LEU A 88 -26.10 -0.68 -2.63
N ASN A 89 -27.07 0.22 -2.68
CA ASN A 89 -27.04 1.36 -3.60
C ASN A 89 -25.91 2.32 -3.23
N ASP A 90 -25.54 3.23 -4.13
CA ASP A 90 -24.39 4.12 -3.97
C ASP A 90 -24.46 4.99 -2.72
N ASN A 91 -25.62 5.54 -2.39
CA ASN A 91 -25.77 6.38 -1.21
C ASN A 91 -25.50 5.63 0.10
N ARG A 92 -26.04 4.41 0.24
CA ARG A 92 -25.82 3.56 1.41
C ARG A 92 -24.39 3.05 1.46
N LEU A 93 -23.81 2.68 0.31
CA LEU A 93 -22.42 2.27 0.22
C LEU A 93 -21.49 3.41 0.62
N ALA A 94 -21.67 4.61 0.08
CA ALA A 94 -20.92 5.81 0.44
C ALA A 94 -21.00 6.11 1.95
N ALA A 95 -22.20 6.00 2.54
CA ALA A 95 -22.37 6.20 3.98
C ALA A 95 -21.53 5.21 4.80
N ARG A 96 -21.51 3.91 4.42
CA ARG A 96 -20.68 2.89 5.10
C ARG A 96 -19.20 3.11 4.89
N ILE A 97 -18.74 3.48 3.68
CA ILE A 97 -17.34 3.81 3.41
C ILE A 97 -16.91 4.99 4.30
N ARG A 98 -17.73 6.04 4.39
CA ARG A 98 -17.45 7.17 5.30
C ARG A 98 -17.42 6.75 6.76
N ALA A 99 -18.29 5.83 7.20
CA ALA A 99 -18.27 5.30 8.56
C ALA A 99 -16.94 4.60 8.86
N VAL A 100 -16.44 3.74 7.94
CA VAL A 100 -15.12 3.11 8.07
C VAL A 100 -14.02 4.16 8.14
N SER A 101 -14.07 5.19 7.27
CA SER A 101 -13.04 6.23 7.17
C SER A 101 -12.96 7.15 8.40
N ARG A 102 -13.97 7.14 9.28
CA ARG A 102 -13.96 7.90 10.56
C ARG A 102 -13.15 7.24 11.65
N HIS A 103 -12.92 5.93 11.56
CA HIS A 103 -12.04 5.23 12.49
C HIS A 103 -10.59 5.61 12.23
N PHE A 104 -9.81 5.76 13.28
CA PHE A 104 -8.38 6.01 13.11
C PHE A 104 -7.65 4.71 12.76
N ALA A 105 -6.69 4.77 11.83
CA ALA A 105 -5.94 3.60 11.37
C ALA A 105 -5.14 2.90 12.50
N TRP A 106 -4.85 3.62 13.58
CA TRP A 106 -4.14 3.12 14.78
C TRP A 106 -5.05 2.60 15.88
N GLN A 107 -6.38 2.67 15.72
CA GLN A 107 -7.30 2.04 16.65
C GLN A 107 -7.20 0.52 16.57
N GLU A 108 -7.51 -0.13 17.68
CA GLU A 108 -7.64 -1.58 17.71
C GLU A 108 -8.78 -2.05 16.78
N PRO A 109 -8.65 -3.25 16.20
CA PRO A 109 -9.72 -3.82 15.38
C PRO A 109 -11.04 -3.94 16.16
N LEU A 110 -12.16 -3.69 15.49
CA LEU A 110 -13.46 -3.98 16.07
C LEU A 110 -13.66 -5.50 16.23
N PRO A 111 -14.35 -5.94 17.30
CA PRO A 111 -14.85 -7.29 17.41
C PRO A 111 -15.68 -7.68 16.16
N GLU A 112 -15.64 -8.94 15.76
CA GLU A 112 -16.22 -9.39 14.49
C GLU A 112 -17.71 -9.03 14.35
N ASN A 113 -18.47 -9.12 15.45
CA ASN A 113 -19.90 -8.78 15.50
C ASN A 113 -20.19 -7.27 15.41
N GLU A 114 -19.21 -6.42 15.68
CA GLU A 114 -19.34 -4.95 15.61
C GLU A 114 -18.83 -4.38 14.29
N ARG A 115 -18.19 -5.19 13.45
CA ARG A 115 -17.64 -4.74 12.17
C ARG A 115 -18.72 -4.28 11.21
N ILE A 116 -18.39 -3.23 10.45
CA ILE A 116 -19.27 -2.68 9.41
C ILE A 116 -19.39 -3.69 8.28
N VAL A 117 -20.62 -4.14 7.99
CA VAL A 117 -20.89 -5.18 6.99
C VAL A 117 -21.02 -4.57 5.60
N PHE A 118 -20.36 -5.18 4.62
CA PHE A 118 -20.49 -4.87 3.20
C PHE A 118 -21.11 -6.05 2.45
N PRO A 119 -22.44 -6.06 2.23
CA PRO A 119 -23.14 -7.14 1.54
C PRO A 119 -22.92 -7.07 0.03
N GLY A 120 -23.02 -8.23 -0.62
CA GLY A 120 -22.92 -8.38 -2.08
C GLY A 120 -21.49 -8.41 -2.63
N TYR A 121 -20.49 -8.47 -1.76
CA TYR A 121 -19.08 -8.52 -2.15
C TYR A 121 -18.32 -9.51 -1.29
N ALA A 122 -17.41 -10.27 -1.89
CA ALA A 122 -16.57 -11.22 -1.18
C ALA A 122 -15.37 -10.57 -0.45
N ASN A 123 -14.92 -9.39 -0.91
CA ASN A 123 -13.73 -8.73 -0.38
C ASN A 123 -13.61 -7.27 -0.84
N LEU A 124 -12.63 -6.55 -0.28
CA LEU A 124 -12.35 -5.15 -0.60
C LEU A 124 -12.00 -4.95 -2.07
N ARG A 125 -11.17 -5.83 -2.63
CA ARG A 125 -10.69 -5.68 -4.01
C ARG A 125 -11.85 -5.80 -5.01
N GLN A 126 -12.71 -6.80 -4.84
CA GLN A 126 -13.91 -6.96 -5.67
C GLN A 126 -14.82 -5.73 -5.59
N MET A 127 -15.12 -5.27 -4.38
CA MET A 127 -16.00 -4.13 -4.17
C MET A 127 -15.39 -2.84 -4.75
N SER A 128 -14.12 -2.57 -4.50
CA SER A 128 -13.46 -1.38 -5.01
C SER A 128 -13.25 -1.38 -6.53
N LYS A 129 -13.16 -2.57 -7.15
CA LYS A 129 -13.17 -2.72 -8.61
C LYS A 129 -14.54 -2.35 -9.21
N ALA A 130 -15.61 -2.85 -8.61
CA ALA A 130 -16.97 -2.63 -9.09
C ALA A 130 -17.48 -1.20 -8.82
N ARG A 131 -17.01 -0.54 -7.77
CA ARG A 131 -17.54 0.74 -7.28
C ARG A 131 -16.43 1.78 -7.02
N ALA A 132 -15.45 1.86 -7.94
CA ALA A 132 -14.25 2.68 -7.77
C ALA A 132 -14.57 4.16 -7.51
N GLU A 133 -15.54 4.76 -8.22
CA GLU A 133 -15.88 6.18 -8.06
C GLU A 133 -16.48 6.45 -6.68
N VAL A 134 -17.38 5.59 -6.20
CA VAL A 134 -17.94 5.72 -4.85
C VAL A 134 -16.83 5.67 -3.78
N PHE A 135 -15.82 4.81 -3.97
CA PHE A 135 -14.65 4.77 -3.08
C PHE A 135 -13.86 6.06 -3.12
N LYS A 136 -13.44 6.49 -4.33
CA LYS A 136 -12.60 7.69 -4.54
C LYS A 136 -13.19 8.95 -3.90
N GLU A 137 -14.50 9.08 -3.93
CA GLU A 137 -15.22 10.21 -3.36
C GLU A 137 -15.38 10.13 -1.83
N ASN A 138 -15.40 8.92 -1.24
CA ASN A 138 -15.86 8.72 0.13
C ASN A 138 -14.79 8.20 1.12
N ILE A 139 -13.58 7.85 0.68
CA ILE A 139 -12.49 7.43 1.59
C ILE A 139 -11.75 8.61 2.25
N GLY A 140 -12.24 9.83 2.05
CA GLY A 140 -11.72 11.02 2.70
C GLY A 140 -10.48 11.61 2.05
N SER A 141 -9.78 12.50 2.78
CA SER A 141 -8.60 13.19 2.29
C SER A 141 -7.33 12.79 3.06
N GLY A 142 -6.16 13.06 2.45
CA GLY A 142 -4.86 12.85 3.08
C GLY A 142 -4.41 14.01 3.98
N PHE A 143 -5.19 15.09 4.07
CA PHE A 143 -4.78 16.32 4.72
C PHE A 143 -4.31 16.10 6.17
N ILE A 144 -5.13 15.41 6.98
CA ILE A 144 -4.82 15.14 8.40
C ILE A 144 -3.53 14.31 8.55
N THR A 145 -3.23 13.43 7.61
CA THR A 145 -2.04 12.58 7.63
C THR A 145 -0.76 13.41 7.57
N TYR A 146 -0.73 14.49 6.78
CA TYR A 146 0.45 15.34 6.64
C TYR A 146 0.79 16.15 7.89
N PHE A 147 -0.19 16.42 8.75
CA PHE A 147 0.00 17.19 9.98
C PHE A 147 0.31 16.32 11.21
N ARG A 148 0.44 15.00 11.05
CA ARG A 148 0.82 14.15 12.18
C ARG A 148 2.29 14.37 12.54
N PRO A 149 2.61 14.51 13.84
CA PRO A 149 4.00 14.67 14.30
C PRO A 149 4.93 13.55 13.80
N SER A 150 4.42 12.31 13.70
CA SER A 150 5.19 11.17 13.18
C SER A 150 5.69 11.38 11.74
N ASN A 151 4.95 12.10 10.91
CA ASN A 151 5.33 12.34 9.52
C ASN A 151 6.38 13.45 9.36
N THR A 152 6.56 14.30 10.38
CA THR A 152 7.62 15.33 10.38
C THR A 152 9.01 14.75 10.72
N ARG A 153 9.07 13.53 11.24
CA ARG A 153 10.33 12.86 11.60
C ARG A 153 11.29 12.71 10.42
N MET A 154 10.78 12.62 9.21
CA MET A 154 11.62 12.52 8.00
C MET A 154 12.59 13.70 7.83
N PHE A 155 12.29 14.87 8.38
CA PHE A 155 13.19 16.03 8.35
C PHE A 155 14.34 15.93 9.35
N PHE A 156 14.20 15.10 10.40
CA PHE A 156 15.12 15.05 11.53
C PHE A 156 15.74 13.67 11.76
N GLN A 157 15.01 12.59 11.47
CA GLN A 157 15.37 11.23 11.87
C GLN A 157 15.63 10.33 10.66
N HIS A 158 16.73 10.58 9.96
CA HIS A 158 17.13 9.80 8.77
C HIS A 158 18.41 8.98 8.97
N SER A 159 18.89 8.84 10.22
CA SER A 159 20.10 8.07 10.53
C SER A 159 19.90 6.56 10.34
N ARG A 160 21.00 5.82 10.13
CA ARG A 160 20.98 4.36 10.07
C ARG A 160 20.38 3.75 11.35
N LYS A 161 20.72 4.29 12.52
CA LYS A 161 20.13 3.86 13.81
C LYS A 161 18.60 4.01 13.83
N TYR A 162 18.06 5.06 13.21
CA TYR A 162 16.62 5.21 13.06
C TYR A 162 16.03 4.17 12.12
N GLN A 163 16.72 3.87 11.00
CA GLN A 163 16.26 2.84 10.06
C GLN A 163 16.30 1.43 10.68
N ASP A 164 17.28 1.12 11.53
CA ASP A 164 17.29 -0.14 12.30
C ASP A 164 16.05 -0.27 13.19
N ARG A 165 15.69 0.81 13.90
CA ARG A 165 14.47 0.81 14.74
C ARG A 165 13.21 0.66 13.90
N THR A 166 13.16 1.32 12.75
CA THR A 166 12.03 1.18 11.82
C THR A 166 11.92 -0.25 11.31
N HIS A 167 13.04 -0.90 11.00
CA HIS A 167 13.08 -2.31 10.60
C HIS A 167 12.62 -3.23 11.72
N ALA A 168 13.08 -3.02 12.97
CA ALA A 168 12.62 -3.79 14.12
C ALA A 168 11.09 -3.64 14.31
N ASN A 169 10.56 -2.40 14.27
CA ASN A 169 9.13 -2.14 14.39
C ASN A 169 8.31 -2.80 13.25
N LEU A 170 8.86 -2.85 12.03
CA LEU A 170 8.26 -3.56 10.91
C LEU A 170 8.19 -5.06 11.19
N GLY A 171 9.30 -5.66 11.64
CA GLY A 171 9.38 -7.07 12.00
C GLY A 171 8.37 -7.44 13.10
N ASP A 172 8.31 -6.62 14.15
CA ASP A 172 7.36 -6.80 15.26
C ASP A 172 5.90 -6.68 14.81
N ALA A 173 5.58 -5.71 13.96
CA ALA A 173 4.22 -5.58 13.42
C ALA A 173 3.82 -6.84 12.63
N LEU A 174 4.66 -7.28 11.69
CA LEU A 174 4.38 -8.45 10.88
C LEU A 174 4.31 -9.75 11.71
N SER A 175 5.12 -9.89 12.78
CA SER A 175 5.09 -11.06 13.66
C SER A 175 3.77 -11.19 14.43
N ARG A 176 3.12 -10.06 14.75
CA ARG A 176 1.76 -10.02 15.35
C ARG A 176 0.64 -10.17 14.34
N GLY A 177 0.96 -10.28 13.03
CA GLY A 177 -0.04 -10.29 11.97
C GLY A 177 -0.62 -8.91 11.63
N ASP A 178 0.02 -7.84 12.11
CA ASP A 178 -0.34 -6.46 11.81
C ASP A 178 0.17 -6.03 10.43
N LEU A 179 -0.40 -4.94 9.94
CA LEU A 179 0.05 -4.26 8.72
C LEU A 179 0.92 -3.05 9.10
N PHE A 180 1.91 -2.76 8.26
CA PHE A 180 2.82 -1.64 8.48
C PHE A 180 2.71 -0.62 7.34
N VAL A 181 2.26 0.60 7.61
CA VAL A 181 2.30 1.66 6.61
C VAL A 181 3.65 2.35 6.65
N GLY A 182 4.43 2.12 5.61
CA GLY A 182 5.72 2.76 5.40
C GLY A 182 5.58 4.05 4.58
N TYR A 183 6.12 5.14 5.11
CA TYR A 183 6.34 6.35 4.36
C TYR A 183 7.74 6.30 3.75
N LEU A 184 7.82 6.26 2.44
CA LEU A 184 9.07 6.24 1.68
C LEU A 184 9.51 7.66 1.36
N SER A 185 10.78 7.96 1.64
CA SER A 185 11.38 9.24 1.29
C SER A 185 12.83 9.05 0.86
N THR A 186 13.35 9.99 0.08
CA THR A 186 14.78 10.09 -0.26
C THR A 186 15.43 11.19 0.57
N TYR A 187 16.74 11.07 0.85
CA TYR A 187 17.52 12.05 1.57
C TYR A 187 18.89 12.25 0.87
N PRO A 188 19.45 13.44 0.86
CA PRO A 188 19.02 14.71 1.46
C PRO A 188 17.91 15.43 0.68
N LYS A 189 17.70 15.11 -0.58
CA LYS A 189 16.61 15.68 -1.37
C LYS A 189 15.35 14.87 -1.12
N LEU A 190 14.37 15.47 -0.48
CA LEU A 190 13.06 14.86 -0.20
C LEU A 190 12.20 14.80 -1.49
N SER A 191 12.74 14.12 -2.51
CA SER A 191 12.12 14.05 -3.83
C SER A 191 11.03 12.99 -3.95
N ILE A 192 11.00 12.03 -3.01
CA ILE A 192 9.95 11.02 -2.91
C ILE A 192 9.19 11.26 -1.63
N ASN A 193 7.87 11.23 -1.75
CA ASN A 193 6.90 11.31 -0.68
C ASN A 193 5.78 10.32 -1.02
N HIS A 194 5.98 9.06 -0.64
CA HIS A 194 5.12 7.98 -1.04
C HIS A 194 4.79 7.04 0.12
N ALA A 195 3.51 6.68 0.26
CA ALA A 195 3.07 5.73 1.27
C ALA A 195 2.77 4.40 0.63
N VAL A 196 3.29 3.35 1.24
CA VAL A 196 3.06 1.95 0.88
C VAL A 196 2.62 1.15 2.10
N LEU A 197 1.96 0.01 1.88
CA LEU A 197 1.53 -0.89 2.94
C LEU A 197 2.33 -2.19 2.87
N VAL A 198 3.17 -2.43 3.87
CA VAL A 198 3.88 -3.70 4.02
C VAL A 198 2.96 -4.68 4.75
N TYR A 199 2.78 -5.88 4.18
CA TYR A 199 1.82 -6.85 4.70
C TYR A 199 2.39 -8.24 4.92
N GLY A 200 3.62 -8.49 4.49
CA GLY A 200 4.25 -9.79 4.66
C GLY A 200 5.74 -9.75 4.40
N ARG A 201 6.42 -10.81 4.82
CA ARG A 201 7.83 -11.06 4.54
C ARG A 201 7.92 -12.25 3.59
N GLU A 202 8.73 -12.13 2.55
CA GLU A 202 9.05 -13.28 1.69
C GLU A 202 9.95 -14.25 2.47
N LYS A 203 9.74 -15.55 2.27
CA LYS A 203 10.69 -16.54 2.78
C LYS A 203 12.01 -16.33 2.03
N GLY A 204 13.07 -15.97 2.78
CA GLY A 204 14.40 -15.77 2.22
C GLY A 204 14.89 -17.01 1.46
N ARG A 205 15.61 -16.79 0.38
CA ARG A 205 16.40 -17.87 -0.23
C ARG A 205 17.56 -18.18 0.71
N SER A 206 17.87 -19.46 0.87
CA SER A 206 19.02 -19.88 1.66
C SER A 206 20.30 -19.19 1.15
N GLY A 207 20.98 -18.43 2.03
CA GLY A 207 22.19 -17.67 1.68
C GLY A 207 21.96 -16.21 1.29
N ASP A 208 20.73 -15.71 1.25
CA ASP A 208 20.46 -14.29 1.03
C ASP A 208 20.53 -13.52 2.36
N GLU A 209 21.47 -12.59 2.47
CA GLU A 209 21.58 -11.69 3.63
C GLU A 209 20.50 -10.59 3.64
N LEU A 210 19.74 -10.45 2.55
CA LEU A 210 18.72 -9.45 2.39
C LEU A 210 17.36 -9.96 2.88
N GLU A 211 16.58 -9.06 3.46
CA GLU A 211 15.21 -9.36 3.86
C GLU A 211 14.22 -8.69 2.90
N HIS A 212 13.33 -9.47 2.32
CA HIS A 212 12.36 -9.03 1.33
C HIS A 212 10.96 -8.99 1.92
N TYR A 213 10.27 -7.87 1.71
CA TYR A 213 8.93 -7.61 2.20
C TYR A 213 7.96 -7.40 1.05
N LEU A 214 6.77 -7.98 1.19
CA LEU A 214 5.67 -7.81 0.24
C LEU A 214 4.92 -6.51 0.55
N VAL A 215 4.67 -5.74 -0.50
CA VAL A 215 4.13 -4.39 -0.40
C VAL A 215 2.92 -4.22 -1.30
N TYR A 216 1.85 -3.66 -0.76
CA TYR A 216 0.82 -3.02 -1.56
C TYR A 216 1.22 -1.56 -1.81
N ASP A 217 1.45 -1.23 -3.07
CA ASP A 217 1.70 0.12 -3.55
C ASP A 217 0.45 0.66 -4.24
N PRO A 218 -0.14 1.77 -3.75
CA PRO A 218 -1.31 2.36 -4.38
C PRO A 218 -1.10 2.83 -5.83
N ASN A 219 0.15 3.07 -6.25
CA ASN A 219 0.46 3.42 -7.63
C ASN A 219 0.49 2.19 -8.55
N HIS A 220 0.61 0.99 -7.98
CA HIS A 220 0.81 -0.26 -8.67
C HIS A 220 -0.13 -1.34 -8.10
N THR A 221 -1.38 -1.30 -8.55
CA THR A 221 -2.43 -2.19 -8.01
C THR A 221 -2.55 -3.52 -8.74
N GLU A 222 -1.72 -3.76 -9.74
CA GLU A 222 -1.74 -4.99 -10.55
C GLU A 222 -0.99 -6.16 -9.90
N ALA A 223 0.08 -5.88 -9.13
CA ALA A 223 0.88 -6.89 -8.45
C ALA A 223 1.56 -6.34 -7.18
N PRO A 224 1.92 -7.20 -6.23
CA PRO A 224 2.74 -6.80 -5.09
C PRO A 224 4.06 -6.19 -5.53
N ARG A 225 4.53 -5.20 -4.76
CA ARG A 225 5.87 -4.61 -4.88
C ARG A 225 6.76 -5.13 -3.77
N GLN A 226 8.07 -4.85 -3.87
CA GLN A 226 9.05 -5.33 -2.92
C GLN A 226 9.77 -4.17 -2.25
N LEU A 227 9.81 -4.22 -0.91
CA LEU A 227 10.70 -3.43 -0.07
C LEU A 227 11.78 -4.38 0.47
N THR A 228 13.03 -3.97 0.41
CA THR A 228 14.16 -4.81 0.84
C THR A 228 14.93 -4.12 1.97
N TRP A 229 15.28 -4.87 2.99
CA TRP A 229 16.19 -4.45 4.05
C TRP A 229 17.57 -5.08 3.87
N SER A 230 18.62 -4.29 3.96
CA SER A 230 20.00 -4.76 3.99
C SER A 230 20.58 -4.58 5.41
N PRO A 231 20.85 -5.66 6.14
CA PRO A 231 21.52 -5.60 7.45
C PRO A 231 22.90 -4.96 7.35
N ARG A 232 23.65 -5.25 6.29
CA ARG A 232 24.98 -4.71 6.03
C ARG A 232 24.96 -3.19 5.88
N GLU A 233 24.02 -2.68 5.06
CA GLU A 233 23.89 -1.24 4.78
C GLU A 233 23.07 -0.52 5.86
N ARG A 234 22.33 -1.26 6.68
CA ARG A 234 21.37 -0.74 7.66
C ARG A 234 20.41 0.25 7.00
N ALA A 235 19.86 -0.16 5.87
CA ALA A 235 19.08 0.68 4.98
C ALA A 235 18.04 -0.13 4.21
N PHE A 236 16.94 0.54 3.87
CA PHE A 236 15.93 0.00 2.98
C PHE A 236 16.24 0.37 1.53
N SER A 237 15.82 -0.50 0.62
CA SER A 237 15.72 -0.20 -0.80
C SER A 237 14.35 -0.58 -1.34
N TYR A 238 13.87 0.18 -2.32
CA TYR A 238 12.60 -0.09 -2.99
C TYR A 238 12.85 -0.54 -4.43
N GLN A 239 12.03 -1.46 -4.92
CA GLN A 239 12.25 -2.02 -6.26
C GLN A 239 12.09 -0.94 -7.35
N LYS A 240 12.81 -1.15 -8.45
CA LYS A 240 12.66 -0.34 -9.66
C LYS A 240 11.31 -0.57 -10.32
N ASP A 241 10.70 0.49 -10.82
CA ASP A 241 9.45 0.45 -11.57
C ASP A 241 9.44 1.48 -12.70
N ILE A 242 8.34 1.56 -13.47
CA ILE A 242 8.19 2.48 -14.60
C ILE A 242 8.35 3.94 -14.14
N ASP A 243 7.81 4.26 -12.98
CA ASP A 243 7.79 5.60 -12.39
C ASP A 243 8.75 5.78 -11.21
N PHE A 244 9.54 4.74 -10.87
CA PHE A 244 10.53 4.78 -9.80
C PHE A 244 11.82 4.08 -10.21
N ILE A 245 12.95 4.80 -10.11
CA ILE A 245 14.27 4.26 -10.53
C ILE A 245 14.80 3.13 -9.64
N GLY A 246 14.17 2.87 -8.49
CA GLY A 246 14.65 1.93 -7.49
C GLY A 246 15.77 2.48 -6.62
N GLY A 247 16.31 1.64 -5.74
CA GLY A 247 17.43 1.97 -4.89
C GLY A 247 17.07 2.41 -3.49
N PHE A 248 18.03 3.00 -2.78
CA PHE A 248 17.90 3.32 -1.36
C PHE A 248 16.83 4.35 -1.07
N VAL A 249 16.00 4.03 -0.06
CA VAL A 249 14.96 4.90 0.48
C VAL A 249 15.07 4.96 2.00
N ARG A 250 14.54 6.03 2.59
CA ARG A 250 14.27 6.11 4.03
C ARG A 250 12.83 5.72 4.27
N VAL A 251 12.61 4.87 5.27
CA VAL A 251 11.29 4.38 5.64
C VAL A 251 10.93 4.91 7.01
N TYR A 252 9.70 5.43 7.14
CA TYR A 252 9.14 5.95 8.39
C TYR A 252 7.78 5.31 8.60
N GLN A 253 7.47 4.92 9.84
CA GLN A 253 6.15 4.39 10.16
C GLN A 253 5.10 5.51 10.14
N ALA A 254 4.13 5.44 9.23
CA ALA A 254 3.17 6.53 9.03
C ALA A 254 2.03 6.56 10.07
N TYR A 255 1.55 5.41 10.52
CA TYR A 255 0.40 5.27 11.43
C TYR A 255 0.73 4.44 12.68
N GLY A 256 1.96 4.51 13.14
CA GLY A 256 2.38 3.95 14.42
C GLY A 256 1.84 4.75 15.62
N ASN A 257 2.04 4.24 16.82
CA ASN A 257 1.75 4.97 18.03
C ASN A 257 2.53 6.30 18.06
N LEU A 258 1.90 7.35 18.57
CA LEU A 258 2.49 8.70 18.63
C LEU A 258 3.78 8.77 19.46
N LEU A 259 4.01 7.77 20.31
CA LEU A 259 5.12 7.71 21.26
C LEU A 259 6.28 6.80 20.85
N GLN A 260 6.23 6.18 19.66
CA GLN A 260 7.30 5.32 19.13
C GLN A 260 8.17 6.04 18.13
#